data_8a54665fc3fd4e0d05434226cf2da68a
#
_entry.id   8a54665fc3fd4e0d05434226cf2da68a
#
_cell.length_a   1.000
_cell.length_b   1.000
_cell.length_c   1.000
_cell.angle_alpha   90.00
_cell.angle_beta   90.00
_cell.angle_gamma   90.00
#
_symmetry.space_group_name_H-M   'P 1'
#
loop_
_entity.id
_entity.type
_entity.pdbx_description
1 polymer ?
#
loop_
_entity_poly.entity_id
_entity_poly.type
_entity_poly.pdbx_seq_one_letter_code
_entity_poly.pdbx_strand_id
1 'polypeptide(L)'
;MKSLRTRVLLLNVGFGLLMATMLATIMYASVREYYNDWIYDKSSSFAERILEAHPNLWRDYESDPASFGQQLRQYTLYSPNTGLYLIDQHGRVLASAGESRQFWGEFRVDLEPVREALGGDPRQPVHTTDPDRQGNVCMVAARPVVQDGRTMGWLFVVPRQASLGEQMPEMLRSYAIRTTAKVALMTIAIGVLLTIAMIALLTRPLTALTRATEQVRRAGFCDELCESSFPDLDRDDEIGRLSRTFRDAFERLKLETERVQTTDARRREMVASVSHDLRTPLTALIGQLETI
;
A
#
# COMPACT_ATOMS: atom_id res chain seq x y z
N MET A 1 -12.22 24.85 -15.28
CA MET A 1 -12.61 23.45 -15.11
C MET A 1 -11.36 22.58 -15.28
N LYS A 2 -10.92 21.86 -14.23
CA LYS A 2 -9.76 20.96 -14.32
C LYS A 2 -10.12 19.82 -15.28
N SER A 3 -9.29 19.57 -16.28
CA SER A 3 -9.57 18.55 -17.30
C SER A 3 -9.75 17.17 -16.66
N LEU A 4 -10.58 16.31 -17.24
CA LEU A 4 -10.81 14.92 -16.77
C LEU A 4 -9.46 14.20 -16.56
N ARG A 5 -8.48 14.47 -17.45
CA ARG A 5 -7.11 13.96 -17.37
C ARG A 5 -6.42 14.30 -16.04
N THR A 6 -6.53 15.55 -15.58
CA THR A 6 -5.91 15.99 -14.34
C THR A 6 -6.55 15.33 -13.12
N ARG A 7 -7.87 15.10 -13.13
CA ARG A 7 -8.57 14.39 -12.05
C ARG A 7 -8.18 12.92 -11.99
N VAL A 8 -8.13 12.24 -13.12
CA VAL A 8 -7.72 10.83 -13.22
C VAL A 8 -6.27 10.65 -12.79
N LEU A 9 -5.37 11.56 -13.20
CA LEU A 9 -3.96 11.54 -12.81
C LEU A 9 -3.80 11.74 -11.30
N LEU A 10 -4.49 12.73 -10.71
CA LEU A 10 -4.46 12.96 -9.27
C LEU A 10 -5.00 11.78 -8.47
N LEU A 11 -6.06 11.14 -8.93
CA LEU A 11 -6.67 9.98 -8.28
C LEU A 11 -5.73 8.78 -8.30
N ASN A 12 -5.07 8.50 -9.42
CA ASN A 12 -4.09 7.42 -9.54
C ASN A 12 -2.82 7.68 -8.73
N VAL A 13 -2.31 8.91 -8.74
CA VAL A 13 -1.14 9.28 -7.90
C VAL A 13 -1.50 9.16 -6.43
N GLY A 14 -2.68 9.64 -6.01
CA GLY A 14 -3.17 9.49 -4.63
C GLY A 14 -3.32 8.02 -4.21
N PHE A 15 -3.89 7.19 -5.08
CA PHE A 15 -4.01 5.74 -4.85
C PHE A 15 -2.63 5.06 -4.77
N GLY A 16 -1.70 5.40 -5.68
CA GLY A 16 -0.32 4.87 -5.65
C GLY A 16 0.41 5.23 -4.36
N LEU A 17 0.24 6.45 -3.87
CA LEU A 17 0.83 6.93 -2.62
C LEU A 17 0.24 6.21 -1.40
N LEU A 18 -1.08 5.99 -1.39
CA LEU A 18 -1.77 5.24 -0.35
C LEU A 18 -1.30 3.78 -0.32
N MET A 19 -1.19 3.13 -1.47
CA MET A 19 -0.68 1.77 -1.57
C MET A 19 0.78 1.67 -1.12
N ALA A 20 1.63 2.63 -1.49
CA ALA A 20 3.03 2.66 -1.07
C ALA A 20 3.17 2.82 0.45
N THR A 21 2.38 3.69 1.08
CA THR A 21 2.38 3.88 2.55
C THR A 21 1.86 2.63 3.26
N MET A 22 0.79 2.02 2.77
CA MET A 22 0.25 0.78 3.33
C MET A 22 1.29 -0.36 3.26
N LEU A 23 1.94 -0.54 2.13
CA LEU A 23 2.96 -1.57 1.94
C LEU A 23 4.20 -1.33 2.83
N ALA A 24 4.63 -0.07 2.95
CA ALA A 24 5.72 0.31 3.85
C ALA A 24 5.38 0.02 5.33
N THR A 25 4.14 0.27 5.73
CA THR A 25 3.67 -0.01 7.10
C THR A 25 3.63 -1.52 7.39
N ILE A 26 3.10 -2.32 6.46
CA ILE A 26 3.06 -3.79 6.59
C ILE A 26 4.49 -4.34 6.66
N MET A 27 5.38 -3.86 5.80
CA MET A 27 6.77 -4.30 5.78
C MET A 27 7.50 -3.93 7.07
N TYR A 28 7.28 -2.71 7.59
CA TYR A 28 7.85 -2.29 8.88
C TYR A 28 7.35 -3.18 10.04
N ALA A 29 6.05 -3.47 10.09
CA ALA A 29 5.45 -4.35 11.09
C ALA A 29 6.05 -5.77 11.01
N SER A 30 6.16 -6.33 9.82
CA SER A 30 6.72 -7.67 9.59
C SER A 30 8.21 -7.77 9.96
N VAL A 31 9.00 -6.74 9.65
CA VAL A 31 10.43 -6.68 10.06
C VAL A 31 10.54 -6.58 11.57
N ARG A 32 9.65 -5.82 12.22
CA ARG A 32 9.62 -5.68 13.69
C ARG A 32 9.30 -7.01 14.37
N GLU A 33 8.30 -7.73 13.87
CA GLU A 33 7.90 -9.03 14.40
C GLU A 33 9.04 -10.05 14.27
N TYR A 34 9.60 -10.18 13.07
CA TYR A 34 10.76 -11.06 12.82
C TYR A 34 11.96 -10.73 13.73
N TYR A 35 12.21 -9.45 13.96
CA TYR A 35 13.29 -9.02 14.84
C TYR A 35 13.04 -9.40 16.31
N ASN A 36 11.82 -9.25 16.80
CA ASN A 36 11.43 -9.66 18.15
C ASN A 36 11.59 -11.17 18.33
N ASP A 37 11.13 -11.96 17.37
CA ASP A 37 11.27 -13.41 17.40
C ASP A 37 12.74 -13.85 17.39
N TRP A 38 13.55 -13.21 16.56
CA TRP A 38 14.98 -13.49 16.49
C TRP A 38 15.70 -13.18 17.80
N ILE A 39 15.36 -12.06 18.46
CA ILE A 39 15.93 -11.69 19.75
C ILE A 39 15.51 -12.67 20.84
N TYR A 40 14.23 -13.04 20.83
CA TYR A 40 13.72 -14.02 21.78
C TYR A 40 14.42 -15.37 21.61
N ASP A 41 14.54 -15.88 20.42
CA ASP A 41 15.22 -17.14 20.13
C ASP A 41 16.69 -17.11 20.57
N LYS A 42 17.39 -16.01 20.28
CA LYS A 42 18.77 -15.79 20.73
C LYS A 42 18.89 -15.75 22.25
N SER A 43 17.97 -15.06 22.93
CA SER A 43 17.94 -14.95 24.39
C SER A 43 17.59 -16.28 25.07
N SER A 44 16.63 -17.00 24.48
CA SER A 44 16.23 -18.34 24.90
C SER A 44 17.36 -19.36 24.78
N SER A 45 18.04 -19.40 23.63
CA SER A 45 19.20 -20.23 23.39
C SER A 45 20.38 -19.87 24.30
N PHE A 46 20.50 -18.59 24.70
CA PHE A 46 21.52 -18.17 25.63
C PHE A 46 21.23 -18.70 27.04
N ALA A 47 19.97 -18.61 27.53
CA ALA A 47 19.55 -19.16 28.77
C ALA A 47 19.81 -20.69 28.88
N GLU A 48 19.46 -21.41 27.80
CA GLU A 48 19.62 -22.85 27.71
C GLU A 48 21.10 -23.26 27.78
N ARG A 49 21.98 -22.57 27.04
CA ARG A 49 23.44 -22.82 27.11
C ARG A 49 24.03 -22.57 28.48
N ILE A 50 23.54 -21.55 29.24
CA ILE A 50 23.98 -21.30 30.59
C ILE A 50 23.60 -22.48 31.50
N LEU A 51 22.36 -22.97 31.37
CA LEU A 51 21.88 -24.09 32.21
C LEU A 51 22.58 -25.41 31.82
N GLU A 52 22.88 -25.64 30.57
CA GLU A 52 23.66 -26.81 30.11
C GLU A 52 25.11 -26.76 30.63
N ALA A 53 25.75 -25.59 30.61
CA ALA A 53 27.11 -25.41 31.09
C ALA A 53 27.20 -25.47 32.61
N HIS A 54 26.13 -25.08 33.33
CA HIS A 54 26.06 -25.02 34.77
C HIS A 54 24.81 -25.74 35.32
N PRO A 55 24.79 -27.07 35.30
CA PRO A 55 23.64 -27.87 35.75
C PRO A 55 23.34 -27.70 37.26
N ASN A 56 24.34 -27.29 38.05
CA ASN A 56 24.21 -27.04 39.49
C ASN A 56 24.01 -25.55 39.83
N LEU A 57 23.52 -24.74 38.92
CA LEU A 57 23.37 -23.29 39.08
C LEU A 57 22.65 -22.87 40.36
N TRP A 58 21.63 -23.62 40.77
CA TRP A 58 20.92 -23.33 42.04
C TRP A 58 21.75 -23.65 43.26
N ARG A 59 22.50 -24.74 43.27
CA ARG A 59 23.41 -25.12 44.37
C ARG A 59 24.55 -24.12 44.50
N ASP A 60 25.07 -23.63 43.38
CA ASP A 60 26.11 -22.60 43.36
C ASP A 60 25.60 -21.31 44.03
N TYR A 61 24.33 -20.93 43.72
CA TYR A 61 23.69 -19.80 44.40
C TYR A 61 23.50 -20.05 45.92
N GLU A 62 23.04 -21.24 46.34
CA GLU A 62 22.84 -21.56 47.76
C GLU A 62 24.16 -21.56 48.53
N SER A 63 25.28 -21.96 47.90
CA SER A 63 26.59 -22.02 48.49
C SER A 63 27.19 -20.64 48.79
N ASP A 64 27.01 -19.68 47.86
CA ASP A 64 27.50 -18.31 48.00
C ASP A 64 26.60 -17.29 47.31
N PRO A 65 25.48 -16.89 47.96
CA PRO A 65 24.57 -15.91 47.36
C PRO A 65 25.21 -14.54 47.12
N ALA A 66 26.26 -14.18 47.89
CA ALA A 66 26.85 -12.84 47.79
C ALA A 66 27.74 -12.68 46.55
N SER A 67 28.46 -13.73 46.15
CA SER A 67 29.35 -13.70 45.00
C SER A 67 28.63 -14.13 43.72
N PHE A 68 27.46 -14.78 43.80
CA PHE A 68 26.74 -15.33 42.67
C PHE A 68 26.37 -14.27 41.62
N GLY A 69 26.05 -13.04 42.03
CA GLY A 69 25.83 -11.93 41.12
C GLY A 69 27.04 -11.58 40.22
N GLN A 70 28.28 -11.80 40.78
CA GLN A 70 29.51 -11.62 40.00
C GLN A 70 29.69 -12.76 38.99
N GLN A 71 29.33 -14.00 39.32
CA GLN A 71 29.34 -15.12 38.39
C GLN A 71 28.35 -14.90 37.26
N LEU A 72 27.12 -14.46 37.54
CA LEU A 72 26.14 -14.09 36.52
C LEU A 72 26.69 -12.99 35.58
N ARG A 73 27.44 -12.03 36.15
CA ARG A 73 28.05 -10.96 35.34
C ARG A 73 29.11 -11.49 34.36
N GLN A 74 29.83 -12.53 34.70
CA GLN A 74 30.78 -13.16 33.76
C GLN A 74 30.07 -13.73 32.54
N TYR A 75 28.87 -14.30 32.69
CA TYR A 75 28.08 -14.79 31.53
C TYR A 75 27.60 -13.65 30.64
N THR A 76 27.28 -12.46 31.18
CA THR A 76 26.88 -11.30 30.37
C THR A 76 28.01 -10.69 29.57
N LEU A 77 29.28 -11.02 29.80
CA LEU A 77 30.38 -10.61 28.91
C LEU A 77 30.24 -11.15 27.51
N TYR A 78 29.58 -12.29 27.32
CA TYR A 78 29.27 -12.86 26.03
C TYR A 78 28.03 -12.25 25.35
N SER A 79 27.22 -11.50 26.10
CA SER A 79 26.03 -10.80 25.62
C SER A 79 25.79 -9.52 26.43
N PRO A 80 26.56 -8.43 26.18
CA PRO A 80 26.62 -7.25 27.03
C PRO A 80 25.29 -6.48 27.13
N ASN A 81 24.42 -6.66 26.18
CA ASN A 81 23.10 -6.01 26.14
C ASN A 81 21.98 -6.90 26.70
N THR A 82 22.29 -7.78 27.62
CA THR A 82 21.34 -8.75 28.15
C THR A 82 21.35 -8.68 29.68
N GLY A 83 20.18 -8.47 30.30
CA GLY A 83 20.00 -8.62 31.73
C GLY A 83 19.81 -10.10 32.07
N LEU A 84 20.55 -10.61 33.04
CA LEU A 84 20.46 -11.98 33.52
C LEU A 84 20.03 -11.97 34.98
N TYR A 85 18.97 -12.70 35.32
CA TYR A 85 18.38 -12.74 36.66
C TYR A 85 18.06 -14.18 37.07
N LEU A 86 18.34 -14.50 38.33
CA LEU A 86 17.83 -15.69 38.97
C LEU A 86 16.62 -15.32 39.82
N ILE A 87 15.50 -15.98 39.62
CA ILE A 87 14.20 -15.68 40.25
C ILE A 87 13.67 -16.93 40.93
N ASP A 88 13.11 -16.80 42.15
CA ASP A 88 12.50 -17.92 42.85
C ASP A 88 11.11 -18.31 42.29
N GLN A 89 10.50 -19.35 42.87
CA GLN A 89 9.16 -19.82 42.49
C GLN A 89 8.04 -18.80 42.78
N HIS A 90 8.33 -17.77 43.60
CA HIS A 90 7.39 -16.74 44.03
C HIS A 90 7.59 -15.40 43.32
N GLY A 91 8.50 -15.35 42.32
CA GLY A 91 8.78 -14.15 41.55
C GLY A 91 9.79 -13.19 42.18
N ARG A 92 10.49 -13.59 43.30
CA ARG A 92 11.53 -12.75 43.89
C ARG A 92 12.83 -12.87 43.13
N VAL A 93 13.45 -11.75 42.84
CA VAL A 93 14.79 -11.71 42.27
C VAL A 93 15.83 -12.04 43.30
N LEU A 94 16.52 -13.17 43.13
CA LEU A 94 17.55 -13.67 44.03
C LEU A 94 18.94 -13.13 43.70
N ALA A 95 19.24 -13.03 42.40
CA ALA A 95 20.51 -12.53 41.90
C ALA A 95 20.36 -11.88 40.53
N SER A 96 21.23 -10.94 40.21
CA SER A 96 21.28 -10.24 38.93
C SER A 96 22.71 -9.99 38.50
N ALA A 97 22.95 -10.04 37.20
CA ALA A 97 24.19 -9.59 36.58
C ALA A 97 24.28 -8.06 36.46
N GLY A 98 23.18 -7.32 36.67
CA GLY A 98 23.11 -5.86 36.59
C GLY A 98 23.66 -5.13 37.81
N GLU A 99 23.80 -3.80 37.69
CA GLU A 99 24.32 -2.95 38.79
C GLU A 99 23.28 -2.58 39.86
N SER A 100 22.01 -2.80 39.64
CA SER A 100 20.90 -2.32 40.44
C SER A 100 20.67 -3.20 41.68
N ARG A 101 21.54 -3.07 42.71
CA ARG A 101 21.40 -3.77 44.01
C ARG A 101 20.33 -3.19 44.93
N GLN A 102 19.69 -2.07 44.64
CA GLN A 102 18.96 -1.28 45.63
C GLN A 102 17.50 -1.70 45.90
N PHE A 103 16.88 -2.59 45.14
CA PHE A 103 15.43 -2.83 45.22
C PHE A 103 14.98 -4.29 45.30
N TRP A 104 15.87 -5.26 45.48
CA TRP A 104 15.54 -6.69 45.34
C TRP A 104 14.71 -7.30 46.47
N GLY A 105 14.52 -6.62 47.61
CA GLY A 105 13.83 -7.21 48.76
C GLY A 105 12.29 -7.23 48.69
N GLU A 106 11.68 -6.29 47.96
CA GLU A 106 10.22 -6.09 47.97
C GLU A 106 9.53 -6.35 46.61
N PHE A 107 10.29 -6.39 45.51
CA PHE A 107 9.73 -6.49 44.19
C PHE A 107 9.57 -7.94 43.72
N ARG A 108 8.40 -8.25 43.18
CA ARG A 108 8.09 -9.56 42.60
C ARG A 108 7.76 -9.41 41.14
N VAL A 109 8.40 -10.26 40.32
CA VAL A 109 8.08 -10.43 38.90
C VAL A 109 6.83 -11.28 38.78
N ASP A 110 5.93 -10.90 37.88
CA ASP A 110 4.76 -11.70 37.55
C ASP A 110 5.19 -12.95 36.75
N LEU A 111 4.96 -14.13 37.36
CA LEU A 111 5.30 -15.43 36.74
C LEU A 111 4.13 -16.10 36.00
N GLU A 112 2.94 -15.55 36.06
CA GLU A 112 1.77 -16.11 35.37
C GLU A 112 2.01 -16.27 33.87
N PRO A 113 2.46 -15.23 33.14
CA PRO A 113 2.74 -15.34 31.70
C PRO A 113 3.83 -16.38 31.37
N VAL A 114 4.81 -16.54 32.28
CA VAL A 114 5.90 -17.52 32.12
C VAL A 114 5.37 -18.94 32.26
N ARG A 115 4.47 -19.17 33.24
CA ARG A 115 3.87 -20.50 33.47
C ARG A 115 2.92 -20.89 32.35
N GLU A 116 2.16 -19.94 31.84
CA GLU A 116 1.29 -20.17 30.68
C GLU A 116 2.10 -20.54 29.43
N ALA A 117 3.20 -19.84 29.18
CA ALA A 117 4.08 -20.11 28.03
C ALA A 117 4.74 -21.50 28.09
N LEU A 118 4.98 -22.06 29.28
CA LEU A 118 5.50 -23.44 29.42
C LEU A 118 4.49 -24.50 28.99
N GLY A 119 3.19 -24.21 29.10
CA GLY A 119 2.13 -25.08 28.61
C GLY A 119 1.83 -24.95 27.12
N GLY A 120 2.42 -23.94 26.48
CA GLY A 120 2.23 -23.58 25.06
C GLY A 120 3.47 -23.84 24.21
N ASP A 121 3.60 -23.06 23.14
CA ASP A 121 4.76 -23.12 22.25
C ASP A 121 5.98 -22.43 22.93
N PRO A 122 7.07 -23.15 23.20
CA PRO A 122 8.24 -22.60 23.87
C PRO A 122 9.00 -21.55 23.03
N ARG A 123 8.57 -21.31 21.80
CA ARG A 123 9.15 -20.31 20.88
C ARG A 123 8.43 -18.96 20.92
N GLN A 124 7.30 -18.86 21.62
CA GLN A 124 6.60 -17.58 21.72
C GLN A 124 7.26 -16.65 22.73
N PRO A 125 7.47 -15.38 22.38
CA PRO A 125 8.05 -14.38 23.27
C PRO A 125 7.12 -14.12 24.47
N VAL A 126 7.67 -14.30 25.67
CA VAL A 126 6.95 -14.05 26.91
C VAL A 126 7.14 -12.59 27.32
N HIS A 127 6.04 -11.92 27.63
CA HIS A 127 6.06 -10.55 28.14
C HIS A 127 5.64 -10.55 29.61
N THR A 128 6.53 -10.09 30.46
CA THR A 128 6.26 -9.96 31.90
C THR A 128 6.92 -8.71 32.48
N THR A 129 6.76 -8.50 33.77
CA THR A 129 7.30 -7.33 34.48
C THR A 129 8.82 -7.31 34.43
N ASP A 130 9.41 -6.15 34.09
CA ASP A 130 10.87 -5.96 34.06
C ASP A 130 11.46 -6.07 35.49
N PRO A 131 12.42 -6.98 35.72
CA PRO A 131 13.06 -7.15 37.04
C PRO A 131 13.79 -5.90 37.57
N ASP A 132 14.20 -4.95 36.71
CA ASP A 132 14.90 -3.73 37.10
C ASP A 132 14.00 -2.49 37.14
N ARG A 133 12.88 -2.51 36.44
CA ARG A 133 12.01 -1.34 36.27
C ARG A 133 10.56 -1.69 36.63
N GLN A 134 10.18 -1.35 37.86
CA GLN A 134 8.81 -1.56 38.34
C GLN A 134 7.79 -0.91 37.39
N GLY A 135 6.73 -1.67 37.07
CA GLY A 135 5.62 -1.19 36.23
C GLY A 135 5.86 -1.25 34.70
N ASN A 136 7.06 -1.57 34.25
CA ASN A 136 7.33 -1.78 32.85
C ASN A 136 7.20 -3.26 32.49
N VAL A 137 6.59 -3.53 31.36
CA VAL A 137 6.53 -4.88 30.78
C VAL A 137 7.66 -5.01 29.74
N CYS A 138 8.43 -6.08 29.85
CA CYS A 138 9.49 -6.40 28.91
C CYS A 138 9.35 -7.83 28.36
N MET A 139 9.98 -8.06 27.23
CA MET A 139 10.13 -9.40 26.66
C MET A 139 11.20 -10.16 27.47
N VAL A 140 10.90 -11.38 27.84
CA VAL A 140 11.77 -12.22 28.68
C VAL A 140 11.87 -13.61 28.09
N ALA A 141 13.07 -14.14 28.01
CA ALA A 141 13.29 -15.57 27.84
C ALA A 141 13.51 -16.21 29.20
N ALA A 142 12.54 -16.99 29.67
CA ALA A 142 12.57 -17.65 30.94
C ALA A 142 12.82 -19.17 30.78
N ARG A 143 13.75 -19.72 31.54
CA ARG A 143 14.01 -21.15 31.61
C ARG A 143 13.96 -21.65 33.02
N PRO A 144 13.31 -22.81 33.28
CA PRO A 144 13.27 -23.36 34.63
C PRO A 144 14.65 -23.86 35.06
N VAL A 145 15.05 -23.49 36.28
CA VAL A 145 16.21 -24.05 36.94
C VAL A 145 15.76 -25.27 37.73
N VAL A 146 16.16 -26.44 37.27
CA VAL A 146 15.75 -27.72 37.88
C VAL A 146 16.88 -28.29 38.71
N GLN A 147 16.58 -28.69 39.95
CA GLN A 147 17.47 -29.41 40.83
C GLN A 147 16.75 -30.63 41.42
N ASP A 148 17.37 -31.79 41.36
CA ASP A 148 16.79 -33.07 41.85
C ASP A 148 15.37 -33.34 41.35
N GLY A 149 15.10 -32.98 40.05
CA GLY A 149 13.80 -33.17 39.38
C GLY A 149 12.71 -32.18 39.81
N ARG A 150 13.05 -31.16 40.62
CA ARG A 150 12.11 -30.08 41.01
C ARG A 150 12.56 -28.75 40.46
N THR A 151 11.60 -27.97 39.96
CA THR A 151 11.85 -26.59 39.56
C THR A 151 12.06 -25.74 40.81
N MET A 152 13.28 -25.26 41.03
CA MET A 152 13.63 -24.42 42.17
C MET A 152 13.38 -22.94 41.88
N GLY A 153 13.52 -22.51 40.66
CA GLY A 153 13.32 -21.13 40.21
C GLY A 153 13.45 -20.99 38.71
N TRP A 154 13.73 -19.78 38.29
CA TRP A 154 13.76 -19.39 36.88
C TRP A 154 15.02 -18.61 36.58
N LEU A 155 15.66 -18.94 35.45
CA LEU A 155 16.69 -18.11 34.85
C LEU A 155 16.01 -17.20 33.80
N PHE A 156 16.00 -15.89 34.07
CA PHE A 156 15.46 -14.89 33.16
C PHE A 156 16.58 -14.23 32.43
N VAL A 157 16.40 -14.19 31.12
CA VAL A 157 17.23 -13.45 30.17
C VAL A 157 16.38 -12.34 29.56
N VAL A 158 16.67 -11.11 29.96
CA VAL A 158 15.97 -9.91 29.49
C VAL A 158 16.86 -9.24 28.45
N PRO A 159 16.50 -9.23 27.18
CA PRO A 159 17.23 -8.47 26.20
C PRO A 159 17.05 -6.99 26.49
N ARG A 160 18.13 -6.35 26.96
CA ARG A 160 18.18 -4.93 27.26
C ARG A 160 18.42 -4.16 25.99
N GLN A 161 17.37 -4.02 25.22
CA GLN A 161 17.46 -3.19 24.04
C GLN A 161 16.94 -1.80 24.33
N ALA A 162 17.80 -0.82 24.12
CA ALA A 162 17.38 0.52 23.80
C ALA A 162 16.40 0.45 22.62
N SER A 163 15.44 1.37 22.61
CA SER A 163 14.39 1.48 21.61
C SER A 163 14.80 0.98 20.20
N LEU A 164 13.91 0.32 19.51
CA LEU A 164 14.09 -0.25 18.14
C LEU A 164 14.95 0.60 17.16
N GLY A 165 15.15 1.87 17.48
CA GLY A 165 15.96 2.80 16.68
C GLY A 165 17.47 2.75 16.93
N GLU A 166 17.94 2.36 18.11
CA GLU A 166 19.36 2.51 18.51
C GLU A 166 20.21 1.26 18.34
N GLN A 167 19.64 0.07 18.31
CA GLN A 167 20.41 -1.18 18.34
C GLN A 167 20.06 -2.20 17.25
N MET A 168 19.20 -1.85 16.31
CA MET A 168 19.15 -2.65 15.10
C MET A 168 20.56 -2.66 14.47
N PRO A 169 21.18 -3.85 14.25
CA PRO A 169 22.46 -3.89 13.55
C PRO A 169 22.37 -2.99 12.33
N GLU A 170 23.31 -2.09 12.14
CA GLU A 170 23.28 -1.11 11.02
C GLU A 170 23.01 -1.79 9.68
N MET A 171 23.45 -3.04 9.53
CA MET A 171 23.15 -3.89 8.38
C MET A 171 21.65 -4.17 8.22
N LEU A 172 20.93 -4.55 9.30
CA LEU A 172 19.49 -4.84 9.23
C LEU A 172 18.68 -3.56 8.99
N ARG A 173 19.06 -2.47 9.64
CA ARG A 173 18.45 -1.16 9.45
C ARG A 173 18.65 -0.67 8.01
N SER A 174 19.87 -0.77 7.48
CA SER A 174 20.17 -0.37 6.11
C SER A 174 19.47 -1.27 5.09
N TYR A 175 19.39 -2.57 5.34
CA TYR A 175 18.66 -3.53 4.51
C TYR A 175 17.15 -3.24 4.51
N ALA A 176 16.54 -3.06 5.68
CA ALA A 176 15.11 -2.75 5.80
C ALA A 176 14.77 -1.43 5.07
N ILE A 177 15.56 -0.37 5.30
CA ILE A 177 15.38 0.93 4.63
C ILE A 177 15.53 0.79 3.11
N ARG A 178 16.57 0.10 2.63
CA ARG A 178 16.79 -0.11 1.19
C ARG A 178 15.68 -0.93 0.54
N THR A 179 15.20 -1.96 1.21
CA THR A 179 14.13 -2.83 0.69
C THR A 179 12.80 -2.08 0.67
N THR A 180 12.47 -1.36 1.73
CA THR A 180 11.28 -0.50 1.79
C THR A 180 11.31 0.58 0.72
N ALA A 181 12.44 1.24 0.53
CA ALA A 181 12.63 2.25 -0.52
C ALA A 181 12.46 1.66 -1.94
N LYS A 182 13.04 0.48 -2.21
CA LYS A 182 12.86 -0.22 -3.50
C LYS A 182 11.40 -0.57 -3.76
N VAL A 183 10.70 -1.12 -2.77
CA VAL A 183 9.29 -1.49 -2.89
C VAL A 183 8.42 -0.25 -3.11
N ALA A 184 8.65 0.82 -2.36
CA ALA A 184 7.94 2.09 -2.55
C ALA A 184 8.17 2.67 -3.96
N LEU A 185 9.42 2.70 -4.42
CA LEU A 185 9.77 3.17 -5.76
C LEU A 185 9.10 2.34 -6.85
N MET A 186 9.12 1.00 -6.70
CA MET A 186 8.48 0.08 -7.65
C MET A 186 6.96 0.27 -7.70
N THR A 187 6.31 0.48 -6.57
CA THR A 187 4.87 0.74 -6.48
C THR A 187 4.50 2.05 -7.18
N ILE A 188 5.29 3.11 -6.97
CA ILE A 188 5.10 4.40 -7.65
C ILE A 188 5.30 4.23 -9.16
N ALA A 189 6.34 3.54 -9.60
CA ALA A 189 6.61 3.30 -11.02
C ALA A 189 5.46 2.54 -11.70
N ILE A 190 4.93 1.50 -11.07
CA ILE A 190 3.77 0.75 -11.57
C ILE A 190 2.52 1.66 -11.63
N GLY A 191 2.27 2.48 -10.62
CA GLY A 191 1.16 3.44 -10.60
C GLY A 191 1.24 4.44 -11.75
N VAL A 192 2.41 4.99 -12.03
CA VAL A 192 2.65 5.90 -13.16
C VAL A 192 2.42 5.20 -14.49
N LEU A 193 2.95 3.97 -14.65
CA LEU A 193 2.76 3.17 -15.87
C LEU A 193 1.28 2.87 -16.13
N LEU A 194 0.55 2.45 -15.11
CA LEU A 194 -0.90 2.22 -15.18
C LEU A 194 -1.66 3.49 -15.57
N THR A 195 -1.27 4.65 -15.02
CA THR A 195 -1.88 5.93 -15.36
C THR A 195 -1.66 6.29 -16.84
N ILE A 196 -0.45 6.10 -17.33
CA ILE A 196 -0.12 6.33 -18.75
C ILE A 196 -0.92 5.39 -19.65
N ALA A 197 -0.98 4.10 -19.29
CA ALA A 197 -1.75 3.10 -20.02
C ALA A 197 -3.25 3.44 -20.03
N MET A 198 -3.83 3.82 -18.90
CA MET A 198 -5.23 4.23 -18.80
C MET A 198 -5.54 5.48 -19.65
N ILE A 199 -4.64 6.47 -19.65
CA ILE A 199 -4.77 7.66 -20.52
C ILE A 199 -4.71 7.24 -22.00
N ALA A 200 -3.80 6.35 -22.37
CA ALA A 200 -3.67 5.90 -23.74
C ALA A 200 -4.88 5.08 -24.22
N LEU A 201 -5.37 4.18 -23.39
CA LEU A 201 -6.43 3.23 -23.75
C LEU A 201 -7.85 3.84 -23.70
N LEU A 202 -8.13 4.73 -22.73
CA LEU A 202 -9.47 5.30 -22.56
C LEU A 202 -9.58 6.76 -23.02
N THR A 203 -8.63 7.60 -22.64
CA THR A 203 -8.80 9.05 -22.82
C THR A 203 -8.47 9.49 -24.24
N ARG A 204 -7.47 8.85 -24.89
CA ARG A 204 -7.12 9.22 -26.29
C ARG A 204 -8.25 8.93 -27.28
N PRO A 205 -8.85 7.73 -27.31
CA PRO A 205 -9.95 7.44 -28.21
C PRO A 205 -11.15 8.36 -28.01
N LEU A 206 -11.55 8.61 -26.76
CA LEU A 206 -12.67 9.50 -26.46
C LEU A 206 -12.41 10.96 -26.90
N THR A 207 -11.19 11.46 -26.73
CA THR A 207 -10.86 12.82 -27.21
C THR A 207 -10.78 12.90 -28.72
N ALA A 208 -10.37 11.82 -29.39
CA ALA A 208 -10.38 11.76 -30.84
C ALA A 208 -11.82 11.76 -31.39
N LEU A 209 -12.73 10.99 -30.78
CA LEU A 209 -14.14 10.98 -31.14
C LEU A 209 -14.80 12.37 -30.95
N THR A 210 -14.50 13.04 -29.81
CA THR A 210 -15.01 14.41 -29.57
C THR A 210 -14.47 15.40 -30.58
N ARG A 211 -13.22 15.26 -31.04
CA ARG A 211 -12.65 16.13 -32.08
C ARG A 211 -13.29 15.88 -33.46
N ALA A 212 -13.51 14.61 -33.80
CA ALA A 212 -14.18 14.25 -35.05
C ALA A 212 -15.59 14.86 -35.11
N THR A 213 -16.36 14.74 -34.04
CA THR A 213 -17.69 15.36 -33.92
C THR A 213 -17.65 16.88 -34.09
N GLU A 214 -16.68 17.54 -33.44
CA GLU A 214 -16.54 19.00 -33.54
C GLU A 214 -16.07 19.45 -34.95
N GLN A 215 -15.21 18.68 -35.62
CA GLN A 215 -14.79 18.96 -36.99
C GLN A 215 -15.96 18.88 -37.96
N VAL A 216 -16.77 17.83 -37.89
CA VAL A 216 -17.97 17.70 -38.73
C VAL A 216 -18.95 18.84 -38.45
N ARG A 217 -19.13 19.26 -37.21
CA ARG A 217 -19.98 20.40 -36.83
C ARG A 217 -19.51 21.73 -37.48
N ARG A 218 -18.18 21.95 -37.57
CA ARG A 218 -17.62 23.20 -38.12
C ARG A 218 -17.48 23.23 -39.61
N ALA A 219 -17.07 22.10 -40.19
CA ALA A 219 -16.77 22.02 -41.63
C ALA A 219 -17.98 21.72 -42.52
N GLY A 220 -19.12 21.36 -41.88
CA GLY A 220 -20.25 20.81 -42.61
C GLY A 220 -19.99 19.36 -43.06
N PHE A 221 -20.97 18.78 -43.77
CA PHE A 221 -20.92 17.39 -44.23
C PHE A 221 -20.10 17.25 -45.53
N CYS A 222 -18.76 17.50 -45.46
CA CYS A 222 -17.87 17.29 -46.60
C CYS A 222 -17.42 15.84 -46.71
N ASP A 223 -17.45 15.23 -47.89
CA ASP A 223 -17.21 13.80 -48.13
C ASP A 223 -15.84 13.29 -47.68
N GLU A 224 -14.77 14.04 -47.91
CA GLU A 224 -13.40 13.62 -47.58
C GLU A 224 -13.08 13.62 -46.11
N LEU A 225 -13.83 14.37 -45.27
CA LEU A 225 -13.58 14.49 -43.84
C LEU A 225 -14.29 13.40 -43.02
N CYS A 226 -15.36 12.79 -43.51
CA CYS A 226 -16.13 11.82 -42.76
C CYS A 226 -15.43 10.45 -42.62
N GLU A 227 -14.75 9.99 -43.67
CA GLU A 227 -14.17 8.64 -43.71
C GLU A 227 -12.85 8.54 -42.88
N SER A 228 -12.06 9.61 -42.86
CA SER A 228 -10.76 9.63 -42.15
C SER A 228 -10.82 10.13 -40.69
N SER A 229 -11.97 10.67 -40.24
CA SER A 229 -12.06 11.38 -38.96
C SER A 229 -12.47 10.51 -37.77
N PHE A 230 -13.03 9.32 -37.99
CA PHE A 230 -13.46 8.45 -36.88
C PHE A 230 -12.36 7.45 -36.54
N PRO A 231 -11.74 7.56 -35.32
CA PRO A 231 -10.70 6.64 -34.89
C PRO A 231 -11.29 5.32 -34.40
N ASP A 232 -10.49 4.27 -34.46
CA ASP A 232 -10.73 2.98 -33.80
C ASP A 232 -11.98 2.22 -34.23
N LEU A 233 -12.39 2.30 -35.51
CA LEU A 233 -13.53 1.55 -36.07
C LEU A 233 -13.34 0.02 -35.99
N ASP A 234 -12.09 -0.46 -35.99
CA ASP A 234 -11.73 -1.88 -35.97
C ASP A 234 -11.69 -2.47 -34.54
N ARG A 235 -11.95 -1.67 -33.51
CA ARG A 235 -12.02 -2.17 -32.14
C ARG A 235 -13.31 -2.92 -31.88
N ASP A 236 -13.21 -4.08 -31.20
CA ASP A 236 -14.35 -4.91 -30.78
C ASP A 236 -14.85 -4.61 -29.34
N ASP A 237 -14.49 -3.44 -28.78
CA ASP A 237 -14.94 -3.00 -27.46
C ASP A 237 -16.08 -1.95 -27.54
N GLU A 238 -16.51 -1.46 -26.36
CA GLU A 238 -17.58 -0.46 -26.24
C GLU A 238 -17.23 0.85 -26.97
N ILE A 239 -15.95 1.20 -27.05
CA ILE A 239 -15.45 2.40 -27.73
C ILE A 239 -15.59 2.22 -29.24
N GLY A 240 -15.22 1.05 -29.77
CA GLY A 240 -15.41 0.73 -31.18
C GLY A 240 -16.89 0.69 -31.56
N ARG A 241 -17.77 0.13 -30.71
CA ARG A 241 -19.23 0.16 -30.92
C ARG A 241 -19.74 1.60 -30.93
N LEU A 242 -19.30 2.45 -30.01
CA LEU A 242 -19.67 3.86 -29.95
C LEU A 242 -19.23 4.61 -31.22
N SER A 243 -17.99 4.40 -31.67
CA SER A 243 -17.47 5.00 -32.92
C SER A 243 -18.30 4.60 -34.14
N ARG A 244 -18.66 3.32 -34.29
CA ARG A 244 -19.54 2.83 -35.37
C ARG A 244 -20.92 3.45 -35.30
N THR A 245 -21.53 3.50 -34.14
CA THR A 245 -22.86 4.12 -33.95
C THR A 245 -22.87 5.60 -34.31
N PHE A 246 -21.83 6.34 -33.92
CA PHE A 246 -21.67 7.74 -34.29
C PHE A 246 -21.51 7.89 -35.81
N ARG A 247 -20.67 7.09 -36.47
CA ARG A 247 -20.51 7.11 -37.90
C ARG A 247 -21.84 6.88 -38.62
N ASP A 248 -22.58 5.83 -38.24
CA ASP A 248 -23.87 5.51 -38.85
C ASP A 248 -24.89 6.65 -38.66
N ALA A 249 -24.89 7.30 -37.51
CA ALA A 249 -25.72 8.46 -37.27
C ALA A 249 -25.35 9.67 -38.16
N PHE A 250 -24.06 9.90 -38.36
CA PHE A 250 -23.59 10.96 -39.26
C PHE A 250 -23.90 10.67 -40.73
N GLU A 251 -23.74 9.45 -41.19
CA GLU A 251 -24.11 9.07 -42.56
C GLU A 251 -25.60 9.32 -42.81
N ARG A 252 -26.46 8.96 -41.88
CA ARG A 252 -27.90 9.25 -41.98
C ARG A 252 -28.19 10.75 -42.01
N LEU A 253 -27.59 11.53 -41.13
CA LEU A 253 -27.77 12.98 -41.12
C LEU A 253 -27.30 13.63 -42.44
N LYS A 254 -26.19 13.16 -43.01
CA LYS A 254 -25.69 13.62 -44.30
C LYS A 254 -26.74 13.40 -45.38
N LEU A 255 -27.23 12.14 -45.52
CA LEU A 255 -28.24 11.79 -46.50
C LEU A 255 -29.53 12.61 -46.37
N GLU A 256 -30.00 12.86 -45.13
CA GLU A 256 -31.17 13.69 -44.90
C GLU A 256 -30.91 15.17 -45.26
N THR A 257 -29.71 15.68 -44.97
CA THR A 257 -29.33 17.06 -45.33
C THR A 257 -29.26 17.24 -46.85
N GLU A 258 -28.70 16.29 -47.58
CA GLU A 258 -28.66 16.29 -49.05
C GLU A 258 -30.06 16.22 -49.64
N ARG A 259 -30.95 15.41 -49.07
CA ARG A 259 -32.36 15.34 -49.51
C ARG A 259 -33.08 16.67 -49.31
N VAL A 260 -32.87 17.34 -48.18
CA VAL A 260 -33.46 18.65 -47.92
C VAL A 260 -32.92 19.69 -48.89
N GLN A 261 -31.61 19.72 -49.15
CA GLN A 261 -30.98 20.64 -50.07
C GLN A 261 -31.50 20.43 -51.51
N THR A 262 -31.58 19.18 -51.99
CA THR A 262 -32.11 18.86 -53.30
C THR A 262 -33.59 19.24 -53.42
N THR A 263 -34.38 19.02 -52.40
CA THR A 263 -35.79 19.40 -52.38
C THR A 263 -35.95 20.91 -52.40
N ASP A 264 -35.11 21.64 -51.64
CA ASP A 264 -35.15 23.11 -51.61
C ASP A 264 -34.68 23.74 -52.96
N ALA A 265 -33.65 23.13 -53.59
CA ALA A 265 -33.21 23.53 -54.92
C ALA A 265 -34.34 23.34 -55.95
N ARG A 266 -35.01 22.18 -55.99
CA ARG A 266 -36.17 21.93 -56.91
C ARG A 266 -37.30 22.89 -56.61
N ARG A 267 -37.59 23.21 -55.35
CA ARG A 267 -38.63 24.18 -54.98
C ARG A 267 -38.30 25.57 -55.49
N ARG A 268 -37.05 26.01 -55.41
CA ARG A 268 -36.60 27.30 -55.96
C ARG A 268 -36.70 27.34 -57.49
N GLU A 269 -36.31 26.27 -58.19
CA GLU A 269 -36.39 26.15 -59.60
C GLU A 269 -37.87 26.20 -60.07
N MET A 270 -38.75 25.47 -59.33
CA MET A 270 -40.21 25.51 -59.68
C MET A 270 -40.75 26.90 -59.42
N VAL A 271 -40.41 27.60 -58.35
CA VAL A 271 -40.88 29.00 -58.12
C VAL A 271 -40.35 29.95 -59.20
N ALA A 272 -39.12 29.78 -59.65
CA ALA A 272 -38.51 30.56 -60.70
C ALA A 272 -39.23 30.34 -62.03
N SER A 273 -39.50 29.05 -62.40
CA SER A 273 -40.22 28.66 -63.60
C SER A 273 -41.64 29.21 -63.66
N VAL A 274 -42.39 28.99 -62.52
CA VAL A 274 -43.78 29.54 -62.46
C VAL A 274 -43.78 31.07 -62.51
N SER A 275 -42.82 31.76 -61.92
CA SER A 275 -42.68 33.22 -61.96
C SER A 275 -42.40 33.70 -63.41
N HIS A 276 -41.53 32.94 -64.14
CA HIS A 276 -41.27 33.22 -65.54
C HIS A 276 -42.54 33.05 -66.41
N ASP A 277 -43.22 31.90 -66.26
CA ASP A 277 -44.41 31.57 -67.03
C ASP A 277 -45.61 32.49 -66.79
N LEU A 278 -45.70 33.03 -65.55
CA LEU A 278 -46.68 34.06 -65.22
C LEU A 278 -46.30 35.46 -65.78
N ARG A 279 -45.01 35.78 -65.88
CA ARG A 279 -44.55 37.09 -66.34
C ARG A 279 -44.94 37.30 -67.84
N THR A 280 -44.81 36.25 -68.60
CA THR A 280 -45.13 36.33 -70.06
C THR A 280 -46.55 36.74 -70.39
N PRO A 281 -47.63 36.12 -69.85
CA PRO A 281 -48.98 36.52 -70.06
C PRO A 281 -49.32 37.86 -69.41
N LEU A 282 -48.72 38.16 -68.25
CA LEU A 282 -48.93 39.44 -67.57
C LEU A 282 -48.36 40.62 -68.38
N THR A 283 -47.17 40.44 -68.96
CA THR A 283 -46.57 41.47 -69.86
C THR A 283 -47.42 41.67 -71.11
N ALA A 284 -47.95 40.58 -71.66
CA ALA A 284 -48.88 40.67 -72.77
C ALA A 284 -50.18 41.40 -72.45
N LEU A 285 -50.74 41.12 -71.24
CA LEU A 285 -51.94 41.81 -70.76
C LEU A 285 -51.70 43.31 -70.49
N ILE A 286 -50.53 43.66 -69.84
CA ILE A 286 -50.19 45.06 -69.61
C ILE A 286 -49.98 45.80 -70.97
N GLY A 287 -49.31 45.19 -71.96
CA GLY A 287 -49.10 45.78 -73.26
C GLY A 287 -50.41 45.96 -74.01
N GLN A 288 -51.40 45.10 -73.84
CA GLN A 288 -52.76 45.32 -74.45
C GLN A 288 -53.54 46.43 -73.71
N LEU A 289 -53.34 46.64 -72.39
CA LEU A 289 -53.99 47.72 -71.68
C LEU A 289 -53.36 49.09 -71.92
N GLU A 290 -52.11 49.16 -72.28
CA GLU A 290 -51.41 50.42 -72.67
C GLU A 290 -51.75 50.88 -74.10
N THR A 291 -52.40 50.06 -74.91
CA THR A 291 -52.79 50.35 -76.34
C THR A 291 -54.25 50.76 -76.53
N ILE A 292 -55.02 50.90 -75.42
CA ILE A 292 -56.37 51.44 -75.36
C ILE A 292 -56.32 52.87 -74.86
#